data_f1985cb8560691475dcd2de8650c902f
#
_entry.id   f1985cb8560691475dcd2de8650c902f
#
_cell.length_a   1.000
_cell.length_b   1.000
_cell.length_c   1.000
_cell.angle_alpha   90.00
_cell.angle_beta   90.00
_cell.angle_gamma   90.00
#
_symmetry.space_group_name_H-M   'P 1'
#
loop_
_entity.id
_entity.type
_entity.pdbx_description
1 polymer ?
#
loop_
_entity_poly.entity_id
_entity_poly.type
_entity_poly.pdbx_seq_one_letter_code
_entity_poly.pdbx_strand_id
1 'polypeptide(L)'
;MFFENKKILVTGGTGLIGVALVNLLLKEKAKLKVVSIDNINPFNDEVEFIKLDLRIHENCMKLCQNIDYVFHLAGVKGSPSVAIGRPASFFVPTVLFNTCLLDSAVKQGVKHILYTSSVGVYSPNDIFKEEDVWKTFPSENDRFAGWAKRMGELQLEAHRIEHKYENFSIVRPANVYGPYDNFDPSTAMVIPSLINRALNCNKELVVWGNGSAIRDFIYSEDVARGMIKVVKEKIQYPINLGSGNGISIKELVENIVKFIPNKKINIVWDVTKPTGDKIRIMDTTKAQKIGFKCEVSIENGIKKTIEWYLKNKNYSEKKYNSFKA
;
A
#
# COMPACT_ATOMS: atom_id res chain seq x y z
N MET A 1 -21.82 -9.60 -12.38
CA MET A 1 -20.68 -9.10 -11.55
C MET A 1 -20.84 -7.60 -11.32
N PHE A 2 -20.43 -7.08 -10.16
CA PHE A 2 -20.65 -5.67 -9.83
C PHE A 2 -19.92 -4.70 -10.77
N PHE A 3 -18.68 -5.02 -11.14
CA PHE A 3 -17.86 -4.20 -12.01
C PHE A 3 -17.91 -4.60 -13.51
N GLU A 4 -18.76 -5.52 -13.88
CA GLU A 4 -18.87 -5.96 -15.26
C GLU A 4 -19.16 -4.79 -16.21
N ASN A 5 -18.34 -4.63 -17.24
CA ASN A 5 -18.36 -3.54 -18.21
C ASN A 5 -18.17 -2.11 -17.64
N LYS A 6 -17.87 -1.95 -16.35
CA LYS A 6 -17.55 -0.64 -15.76
C LYS A 6 -16.17 -0.19 -16.20
N LYS A 7 -16.02 1.09 -16.50
CA LYS A 7 -14.75 1.74 -16.82
C LYS A 7 -14.06 2.15 -15.53
N ILE A 8 -12.95 1.52 -15.22
CA ILE A 8 -12.25 1.72 -13.94
C ILE A 8 -10.83 2.22 -14.20
N LEU A 9 -10.48 3.33 -13.57
CA LEU A 9 -9.12 3.85 -13.50
C LEU A 9 -8.43 3.32 -12.24
N VAL A 10 -7.28 2.65 -12.41
CA VAL A 10 -6.42 2.22 -11.30
C VAL A 10 -5.09 2.96 -11.41
N THR A 11 -4.80 3.86 -10.48
CA THR A 11 -3.50 4.54 -10.42
C THR A 11 -2.53 3.77 -9.53
N GLY A 12 -1.26 3.75 -9.90
CA GLY A 12 -0.28 2.91 -9.21
C GLY A 12 -0.55 1.41 -9.41
N GLY A 13 -1.22 1.04 -10.52
CA GLY A 13 -1.68 -0.32 -10.77
C GLY A 13 -0.56 -1.36 -10.94
N THR A 14 0.66 -0.94 -11.24
CA THR A 14 1.86 -1.81 -11.33
C THR A 14 2.50 -2.10 -9.97
N GLY A 15 2.02 -1.45 -8.90
CA GLY A 15 2.55 -1.60 -7.55
C GLY A 15 2.06 -2.86 -6.83
N LEU A 16 2.56 -3.05 -5.60
CA LEU A 16 2.26 -4.16 -4.70
C LEU A 16 0.76 -4.48 -4.57
N ILE A 17 -0.07 -3.47 -4.24
CA ILE A 17 -1.52 -3.64 -4.11
C ILE A 17 -2.18 -3.58 -5.49
N GLY A 18 -1.65 -2.71 -6.37
CA GLY A 18 -2.24 -2.43 -7.67
C GLY A 18 -2.36 -3.66 -8.56
N VAL A 19 -1.31 -4.49 -8.65
CA VAL A 19 -1.36 -5.72 -9.45
C VAL A 19 -2.41 -6.69 -8.92
N ALA A 20 -2.48 -6.88 -7.60
CA ALA A 20 -3.50 -7.74 -6.99
C ALA A 20 -4.92 -7.23 -7.28
N LEU A 21 -5.14 -5.92 -7.16
CA LEU A 21 -6.43 -5.28 -7.43
C LEU A 21 -6.83 -5.41 -8.90
N VAL A 22 -5.94 -5.10 -9.83
CA VAL A 22 -6.21 -5.21 -11.28
C VAL A 22 -6.59 -6.63 -11.65
N ASN A 23 -5.86 -7.63 -11.16
CA ASN A 23 -6.18 -9.05 -11.42
C ASN A 23 -7.57 -9.45 -10.88
N LEU A 24 -7.99 -8.93 -9.73
CA LEU A 24 -9.33 -9.19 -9.20
C LEU A 24 -10.42 -8.48 -10.01
N LEU A 25 -10.17 -7.25 -10.46
CA LEU A 25 -11.12 -6.49 -11.29
C LEU A 25 -11.27 -7.08 -12.70
N LEU A 26 -10.19 -7.65 -13.28
CA LEU A 26 -10.25 -8.39 -14.54
C LEU A 26 -11.15 -9.62 -14.41
N LYS A 27 -11.08 -10.36 -13.29
CA LYS A 27 -11.99 -11.49 -13.02
C LYS A 27 -13.46 -11.04 -12.94
N GLU A 28 -13.72 -9.78 -12.59
CA GLU A 28 -15.06 -9.18 -12.60
C GLU A 28 -15.45 -8.58 -13.96
N LYS A 29 -14.65 -8.78 -15.00
CA LYS A 29 -14.88 -8.29 -16.36
C LYS A 29 -14.99 -6.77 -16.45
N ALA A 30 -14.24 -6.05 -15.62
CA ALA A 30 -14.14 -4.61 -15.69
C ALA A 30 -13.31 -4.18 -16.92
N LYS A 31 -13.60 -2.98 -17.45
CA LYS A 31 -12.78 -2.32 -18.48
C LYS A 31 -11.75 -1.44 -17.75
N LEU A 32 -10.49 -1.85 -17.78
CA LEU A 32 -9.46 -1.26 -16.94
C LEU A 32 -8.54 -0.31 -17.71
N LYS A 33 -8.37 0.87 -17.16
CA LYS A 33 -7.31 1.81 -17.47
C LYS A 33 -6.34 1.83 -16.29
N VAL A 34 -5.09 1.43 -16.52
CA VAL A 34 -4.05 1.33 -15.49
C VAL A 34 -2.99 2.40 -15.74
N VAL A 35 -2.74 3.23 -14.73
CA VAL A 35 -1.77 4.32 -14.83
C VAL A 35 -0.62 4.11 -13.85
N SER A 36 0.60 4.23 -14.34
CA SER A 36 1.82 4.18 -13.56
C SER A 36 2.91 5.05 -14.18
N ILE A 37 3.94 5.34 -13.39
CA ILE A 37 5.21 5.90 -13.86
C ILE A 37 6.24 4.82 -14.21
N ASP A 38 5.94 3.54 -13.93
CA ASP A 38 6.79 2.42 -14.29
C ASP A 38 6.84 2.19 -15.81
N ASN A 39 7.94 1.63 -16.29
CA ASN A 39 8.10 1.27 -17.72
C ASN A 39 7.59 -0.14 -18.03
N ILE A 40 6.94 -0.82 -17.05
CA ILE A 40 6.54 -2.22 -17.19
C ILE A 40 5.03 -2.32 -17.07
N ASN A 41 4.42 -2.98 -18.06
CA ASN A 41 3.04 -3.44 -18.00
C ASN A 41 3.02 -4.93 -17.61
N PRO A 42 2.58 -5.31 -16.39
CA PRO A 42 2.51 -6.72 -15.99
C PRO A 42 1.24 -7.44 -16.47
N PHE A 43 0.35 -6.77 -17.21
CA PHE A 43 -0.98 -7.26 -17.59
C PHE A 43 -1.12 -7.56 -19.09
N ASN A 44 -0.05 -7.47 -19.87
CA ASN A 44 -0.09 -7.58 -21.33
C ASN A 44 -1.19 -6.68 -21.93
N ASP A 45 -2.02 -7.19 -22.84
CA ASP A 45 -3.08 -6.45 -23.53
C ASP A 45 -4.45 -6.53 -22.82
N GLU A 46 -4.51 -7.06 -21.60
CA GLU A 46 -5.76 -7.20 -20.84
C GLU A 46 -6.25 -5.85 -20.25
N VAL A 47 -5.40 -4.81 -20.26
CA VAL A 47 -5.72 -3.48 -19.75
C VAL A 47 -5.21 -2.39 -20.69
N GLU A 48 -5.87 -1.24 -20.70
CA GLU A 48 -5.31 -0.01 -21.27
C GLU A 48 -4.22 0.53 -20.31
N PHE A 49 -2.95 0.26 -20.61
CA PHE A 49 -1.82 0.73 -19.79
C PHE A 49 -1.33 2.08 -20.26
N ILE A 50 -1.24 3.05 -19.35
CA ILE A 50 -0.78 4.41 -19.63
C ILE A 50 0.37 4.77 -18.68
N LYS A 51 1.53 5.08 -19.24
CA LYS A 51 2.63 5.68 -18.50
C LYS A 51 2.43 7.19 -18.44
N LEU A 52 2.12 7.73 -17.23
CA LEU A 52 1.80 9.14 -17.07
C LEU A 52 2.12 9.64 -15.66
N ASP A 53 2.53 10.92 -15.59
CA ASP A 53 2.77 11.61 -14.33
C ASP A 53 1.48 12.28 -13.84
N LEU A 54 0.99 11.84 -12.68
CA LEU A 54 -0.21 12.36 -12.03
C LEU A 54 -0.01 13.70 -11.29
N ARG A 55 1.23 14.22 -11.22
CA ARG A 55 1.50 15.54 -10.65
C ARG A 55 1.08 16.68 -11.57
N ILE A 56 0.72 16.36 -12.81
CA ILE A 56 0.25 17.30 -13.82
C ILE A 56 -1.27 17.23 -13.88
N HIS A 57 -1.96 18.31 -13.49
CA HIS A 57 -3.42 18.36 -13.39
C HIS A 57 -4.14 18.04 -14.71
N GLU A 58 -3.65 18.57 -15.84
CA GLU A 58 -4.24 18.29 -17.16
C GLU A 58 -4.23 16.78 -17.50
N ASN A 59 -3.18 16.08 -17.10
CA ASN A 59 -3.10 14.64 -17.26
C ASN A 59 -4.23 13.94 -16.50
N CYS A 60 -4.44 14.33 -15.25
CA CYS A 60 -5.49 13.77 -14.40
C CYS A 60 -6.89 14.08 -14.97
N MET A 61 -7.12 15.30 -15.47
CA MET A 61 -8.38 15.68 -16.12
C MET A 61 -8.70 14.79 -17.33
N LYS A 62 -7.70 14.51 -18.19
CA LYS A 62 -7.87 13.62 -19.35
C LYS A 62 -8.11 12.17 -18.92
N LEU A 63 -7.39 11.69 -17.89
CA LEU A 63 -7.50 10.32 -17.40
C LEU A 63 -8.88 10.01 -16.81
N CYS A 64 -9.49 10.97 -16.12
CA CYS A 64 -10.77 10.79 -15.45
C CYS A 64 -11.99 10.91 -16.39
N GLN A 65 -11.80 11.28 -17.65
CA GLN A 65 -12.90 11.39 -18.63
C GLN A 65 -13.55 10.03 -18.89
N ASN A 66 -14.88 9.98 -18.76
CA ASN A 66 -15.69 8.76 -19.00
C ASN A 66 -15.30 7.57 -18.12
N ILE A 67 -14.82 7.80 -16.89
CA ILE A 67 -14.51 6.80 -15.89
C ILE A 67 -15.67 6.67 -14.91
N ASP A 68 -16.07 5.42 -14.63
CA ASP A 68 -17.10 5.13 -13.62
C ASP A 68 -16.50 5.09 -12.21
N TYR A 69 -15.35 4.44 -12.03
CA TYR A 69 -14.70 4.24 -10.72
C TYR A 69 -13.21 4.58 -10.78
N VAL A 70 -12.72 5.21 -9.74
CA VAL A 70 -11.28 5.45 -9.54
C VAL A 70 -10.82 4.68 -8.31
N PHE A 71 -9.80 3.84 -8.47
CA PHE A 71 -9.02 3.28 -7.38
C PHE A 71 -7.67 4.00 -7.34
N HIS A 72 -7.51 4.91 -6.38
CA HIS A 72 -6.30 5.72 -6.27
C HIS A 72 -5.30 5.09 -5.32
N LEU A 73 -4.34 4.33 -5.89
CA LEU A 73 -3.29 3.61 -5.18
C LEU A 73 -1.89 4.20 -5.38
N ALA A 74 -1.75 5.22 -6.24
CA ALA A 74 -0.46 5.88 -6.42
C ALA A 74 0.10 6.36 -5.08
N GLY A 75 1.38 6.10 -4.84
CA GLY A 75 2.03 6.45 -3.59
C GLY A 75 3.54 6.27 -3.67
N VAL A 76 4.28 7.12 -2.97
CA VAL A 76 5.69 6.91 -2.73
C VAL A 76 5.84 5.97 -1.53
N LYS A 77 6.56 4.86 -1.70
CA LYS A 77 6.81 3.86 -0.65
C LYS A 77 8.31 3.71 -0.40
N GLY A 78 8.70 3.70 0.84
CA GLY A 78 10.08 3.48 1.27
C GLY A 78 10.16 3.21 2.77
N SER A 79 11.34 2.75 3.23
CA SER A 79 11.56 2.48 4.65
C SER A 79 11.49 3.75 5.51
N PRO A 80 11.25 3.64 6.83
CA PRO A 80 11.25 4.78 7.74
C PRO A 80 12.55 5.60 7.69
N SER A 81 13.70 4.96 7.54
CA SER A 81 15.00 5.65 7.41
C SER A 81 15.07 6.54 6.16
N VAL A 82 14.49 6.08 5.04
CA VAL A 82 14.40 6.88 3.81
C VAL A 82 13.39 8.02 4.00
N ALA A 83 12.27 7.78 4.67
CA ALA A 83 11.27 8.81 4.93
C ALA A 83 11.82 9.95 5.80
N ILE A 84 12.62 9.62 6.82
CA ILE A 84 13.28 10.60 7.68
C ILE A 84 14.39 11.37 6.92
N GLY A 85 15.18 10.66 6.12
CA GLY A 85 16.31 11.25 5.39
C GLY A 85 15.92 12.05 4.14
N ARG A 86 14.76 11.77 3.54
CA ARG A 86 14.26 12.38 2.30
C ARG A 86 12.77 12.79 2.38
N PRO A 87 12.38 13.60 3.36
CA PRO A 87 10.97 13.89 3.61
C PRO A 87 10.28 14.59 2.44
N ALA A 88 10.94 15.49 1.73
CA ALA A 88 10.39 16.18 0.57
C ALA A 88 10.06 15.22 -0.58
N SER A 89 10.87 14.16 -0.77
CA SER A 89 10.66 13.14 -1.80
C SER A 89 9.41 12.28 -1.52
N PHE A 90 8.92 12.24 -0.29
CA PHE A 90 7.63 11.63 0.07
C PHE A 90 6.49 12.62 0.01
N PHE A 91 6.65 13.76 0.68
CA PHE A 91 5.57 14.72 0.91
C PHE A 91 5.13 15.37 -0.39
N VAL A 92 6.06 16.03 -1.10
CA VAL A 92 5.72 16.86 -2.27
C VAL A 92 5.02 16.08 -3.38
N PRO A 93 5.58 14.97 -3.91
CA PRO A 93 4.89 14.23 -4.97
C PRO A 93 3.56 13.64 -4.50
N THR A 94 3.46 13.19 -3.23
CA THR A 94 2.22 12.60 -2.71
C THR A 94 1.11 13.64 -2.63
N VAL A 95 1.38 14.85 -2.13
CA VAL A 95 0.40 15.94 -2.12
C VAL A 95 -0.01 16.32 -3.54
N LEU A 96 0.94 16.46 -4.45
CA LEU A 96 0.66 16.86 -5.83
C LEU A 96 -0.25 15.85 -6.55
N PHE A 97 0.13 14.58 -6.62
CA PHE A 97 -0.67 13.61 -7.37
C PHE A 97 -2.03 13.32 -6.71
N ASN A 98 -2.13 13.36 -5.36
CA ASN A 98 -3.43 13.25 -4.69
C ASN A 98 -4.32 14.44 -5.08
N THR A 99 -3.79 15.67 -4.94
CA THR A 99 -4.56 16.88 -5.24
C THR A 99 -5.04 16.92 -6.69
N CYS A 100 -4.15 16.68 -7.63
CA CYS A 100 -4.49 16.70 -9.05
C CYS A 100 -5.54 15.63 -9.42
N LEU A 101 -5.36 14.40 -8.93
CA LEU A 101 -6.25 13.30 -9.31
C LEU A 101 -7.61 13.39 -8.65
N LEU A 102 -7.67 13.66 -7.33
CA LEU A 102 -8.94 13.70 -6.61
C LEU A 102 -9.83 14.85 -7.10
N ASP A 103 -9.24 16.05 -7.31
CA ASP A 103 -9.96 17.20 -7.89
C ASP A 103 -10.47 16.89 -9.31
N SER A 104 -9.61 16.30 -10.14
CA SER A 104 -10.01 15.91 -11.51
C SER A 104 -11.12 14.87 -11.53
N ALA A 105 -11.07 13.87 -10.65
CA ALA A 105 -12.09 12.83 -10.58
C ALA A 105 -13.45 13.39 -10.17
N VAL A 106 -13.49 14.30 -9.19
CA VAL A 106 -14.73 14.99 -8.80
C VAL A 106 -15.26 15.87 -9.94
N LYS A 107 -14.43 16.70 -10.56
CA LYS A 107 -14.80 17.58 -11.68
C LYS A 107 -15.30 16.83 -12.92
N GLN A 108 -14.76 15.63 -13.18
CA GLN A 108 -15.18 14.77 -14.29
C GLN A 108 -16.42 13.89 -13.94
N GLY A 109 -16.97 14.03 -12.75
CA GLY A 109 -18.17 13.31 -12.34
C GLY A 109 -17.97 11.80 -12.19
N VAL A 110 -16.78 11.37 -11.75
CA VAL A 110 -16.52 9.95 -11.44
C VAL A 110 -17.55 9.45 -10.44
N LYS A 111 -18.16 8.28 -10.69
CA LYS A 111 -19.27 7.77 -9.88
C LYS A 111 -18.84 7.32 -8.48
N HIS A 112 -17.58 6.90 -8.32
CA HIS A 112 -17.02 6.58 -7.00
C HIS A 112 -15.50 6.59 -7.01
N ILE A 113 -14.91 7.16 -5.96
CA ILE A 113 -13.47 7.22 -5.74
C ILE A 113 -13.11 6.39 -4.52
N LEU A 114 -12.20 5.40 -4.65
CA LEU A 114 -11.51 4.83 -3.52
C LEU A 114 -10.16 5.50 -3.36
N TYR A 115 -9.94 6.10 -2.21
CA TYR A 115 -8.66 6.69 -1.82
C TYR A 115 -7.88 5.77 -0.89
N THR A 116 -6.64 5.46 -1.25
CA THR A 116 -5.74 4.67 -0.42
C THR A 116 -4.91 5.57 0.48
N SER A 117 -5.30 5.67 1.73
CA SER A 117 -4.54 6.29 2.80
C SER A 117 -3.47 5.32 3.33
N SER A 118 -3.10 5.33 4.60
CA SER A 118 -1.99 4.52 5.13
C SER A 118 -2.07 4.35 6.64
N VAL A 119 -1.44 3.29 7.16
CA VAL A 119 -1.13 3.16 8.60
C VAL A 119 -0.27 4.32 9.12
N GLY A 120 0.49 4.99 8.26
CA GLY A 120 1.33 6.14 8.63
C GLY A 120 0.56 7.40 9.05
N VAL A 121 -0.78 7.44 8.89
CA VAL A 121 -1.61 8.57 9.35
C VAL A 121 -1.83 8.59 10.86
N TYR A 122 -1.51 7.49 11.56
CA TYR A 122 -1.76 7.35 13.00
C TYR A 122 -0.65 7.96 13.86
N SER A 123 -1.05 8.47 15.01
CA SER A 123 -0.16 8.74 16.14
C SER A 123 0.33 7.43 16.77
N PRO A 124 1.49 7.41 17.45
CA PRO A 124 1.93 6.24 18.20
C PRO A 124 0.85 5.77 19.17
N ASN A 125 0.44 4.51 19.02
CA ASN A 125 -0.49 3.81 19.92
C ASN A 125 -0.34 2.30 19.67
N ASP A 126 -0.74 1.48 20.61
CA ASP A 126 -0.72 0.02 20.48
C ASP A 126 -1.79 -0.46 19.48
N ILE A 127 -2.98 0.13 19.51
CA ILE A 127 -4.11 -0.18 18.62
C ILE A 127 -4.58 1.09 17.91
N PHE A 128 -4.60 1.06 16.58
CA PHE A 128 -4.99 2.17 15.73
C PHE A 128 -6.47 2.13 15.37
N LYS A 129 -7.25 3.07 15.91
CA LYS A 129 -8.67 3.24 15.62
C LYS A 129 -8.90 4.36 14.62
N GLU A 130 -9.82 4.16 13.68
CA GLU A 130 -10.05 5.12 12.59
C GLU A 130 -10.43 6.53 13.08
N GLU A 131 -11.15 6.63 14.17
CA GLU A 131 -11.62 7.89 14.79
C GLU A 131 -10.52 8.72 15.45
N ASP A 132 -9.34 8.17 15.67
CA ASP A 132 -8.26 8.87 16.38
C ASP A 132 -7.37 9.70 15.46
N VAL A 133 -7.45 9.48 14.14
CA VAL A 133 -6.59 10.17 13.16
C VAL A 133 -6.69 11.69 13.26
N TRP A 134 -7.88 12.24 13.39
CA TRP A 134 -8.07 13.71 13.43
C TRP A 134 -8.01 14.32 14.82
N LYS A 135 -7.75 13.53 15.87
CA LYS A 135 -7.50 13.99 17.23
C LYS A 135 -6.01 14.15 17.56
N THR A 136 -5.15 13.61 16.72
CA THR A 136 -3.71 13.47 17.00
C THR A 136 -2.89 13.82 15.75
N PHE A 137 -1.55 13.87 15.90
CA PHE A 137 -0.63 14.01 14.77
C PHE A 137 -0.08 12.64 14.34
N PRO A 138 0.37 12.47 13.08
CA PRO A 138 1.13 11.30 12.66
C PRO A 138 2.39 11.10 13.53
N SER A 139 2.85 9.85 13.67
CA SER A 139 4.11 9.61 14.37
C SER A 139 5.27 10.35 13.70
N GLU A 140 6.31 10.71 14.47
CA GLU A 140 7.50 11.39 13.91
C GLU A 140 8.18 10.55 12.80
N ASN A 141 8.13 9.21 12.91
CA ASN A 141 8.69 8.30 11.92
C ASN A 141 7.94 8.35 10.56
N ASP A 142 6.65 8.66 10.59
CA ASP A 142 5.76 8.72 9.42
C ASP A 142 5.28 10.15 9.12
N ARG A 143 5.80 11.16 9.81
CA ARG A 143 5.29 12.53 9.84
C ARG A 143 4.91 13.07 8.48
N PHE A 144 5.84 13.13 7.55
CA PHE A 144 5.61 13.74 6.23
C PHE A 144 4.73 12.87 5.33
N ALA A 145 4.96 11.54 5.32
CA ALA A 145 4.13 10.62 4.57
C ALA A 145 2.70 10.57 5.11
N GLY A 146 2.54 10.54 6.44
CA GLY A 146 1.25 10.55 7.12
C GLY A 146 0.45 11.83 6.85
N TRP A 147 1.10 13.01 6.95
CA TRP A 147 0.44 14.27 6.62
C TRP A 147 0.02 14.34 5.15
N ALA A 148 0.88 13.93 4.21
CA ALA A 148 0.53 13.92 2.80
C ALA A 148 -0.70 13.04 2.52
N LYS A 149 -0.86 11.91 3.23
CA LYS A 149 -2.03 11.05 3.14
C LYS A 149 -3.27 11.66 3.81
N ARG A 150 -3.12 12.29 4.99
CA ARG A 150 -4.22 13.03 5.63
C ARG A 150 -4.73 14.17 4.75
N MET A 151 -3.85 14.86 3.99
CA MET A 151 -4.29 15.91 3.07
C MET A 151 -5.23 15.38 1.99
N GLY A 152 -5.01 14.18 1.47
CA GLY A 152 -5.95 13.56 0.52
C GLY A 152 -7.30 13.20 1.15
N GLU A 153 -7.33 12.73 2.41
CA GLU A 153 -8.57 12.50 3.15
C GLU A 153 -9.34 13.82 3.37
N LEU A 154 -8.63 14.87 3.80
CA LEU A 154 -9.20 16.21 4.03
C LEU A 154 -9.73 16.84 2.73
N GLN A 155 -9.05 16.63 1.62
CA GLN A 155 -9.48 17.11 0.31
C GLN A 155 -10.82 16.48 -0.11
N LEU A 156 -10.99 15.16 0.08
CA LEU A 156 -12.28 14.51 -0.19
C LEU A 156 -13.40 15.03 0.72
N GLU A 157 -13.08 15.32 1.97
CA GLU A 157 -14.04 15.97 2.88
C GLU A 157 -14.43 17.38 2.40
N ALA A 158 -13.48 18.17 1.92
CA ALA A 158 -13.76 19.48 1.33
C ALA A 158 -14.69 19.39 0.12
N HIS A 159 -14.45 18.44 -0.79
CA HIS A 159 -15.34 18.18 -1.93
C HIS A 159 -16.74 17.72 -1.50
N ARG A 160 -16.84 16.93 -0.42
CA ARG A 160 -18.13 16.54 0.17
C ARG A 160 -18.91 17.76 0.64
N ILE A 161 -18.26 18.69 1.34
CA ILE A 161 -18.88 19.88 1.89
C ILE A 161 -19.32 20.84 0.78
N GLU A 162 -18.44 21.18 -0.12
CA GLU A 162 -18.65 22.20 -1.13
C GLU A 162 -19.48 21.71 -2.33
N HIS A 163 -19.09 20.55 -2.88
CA HIS A 163 -19.68 20.00 -4.10
C HIS A 163 -20.72 18.91 -3.86
N LYS A 164 -21.03 18.59 -2.57
CA LYS A 164 -21.93 17.49 -2.18
C LYS A 164 -21.53 16.14 -2.77
N TYR A 165 -20.20 15.98 -3.00
CA TYR A 165 -19.66 14.75 -3.56
C TYR A 165 -19.45 13.71 -2.44
N GLU A 166 -20.44 12.84 -2.26
CA GLU A 166 -20.42 11.82 -1.19
C GLU A 166 -19.91 10.45 -1.66
N ASN A 167 -19.67 10.30 -2.97
CA ASN A 167 -19.33 9.01 -3.58
C ASN A 167 -17.83 8.71 -3.48
N PHE A 168 -17.30 8.63 -2.28
CA PHE A 168 -15.92 8.20 -2.05
C PHE A 168 -15.80 7.28 -0.84
N SER A 169 -14.76 6.48 -0.86
CA SER A 169 -14.36 5.61 0.25
C SER A 169 -12.88 5.81 0.56
N ILE A 170 -12.52 5.67 1.82
CA ILE A 170 -11.15 5.79 2.30
C ILE A 170 -10.74 4.47 2.95
N VAL A 171 -9.61 3.92 2.55
CA VAL A 171 -9.01 2.76 3.22
C VAL A 171 -7.64 3.11 3.78
N ARG A 172 -7.31 2.58 4.95
CA ARG A 172 -6.03 2.73 5.63
C ARG A 172 -5.40 1.35 5.80
N PRO A 173 -4.59 0.90 4.81
CA PRO A 173 -3.93 -0.40 4.91
C PRO A 173 -2.87 -0.41 6.02
N ALA A 174 -2.73 -1.57 6.70
CA ALA A 174 -1.62 -1.89 7.60
C ALA A 174 -0.29 -2.03 6.84
N ASN A 175 0.71 -2.73 7.39
CA ASN A 175 1.95 -2.98 6.67
C ASN A 175 1.71 -4.04 5.58
N VAL A 176 1.52 -3.56 4.35
CA VAL A 176 1.23 -4.42 3.20
C VAL A 176 2.51 -5.05 2.65
N TYR A 177 2.45 -6.34 2.36
CA TYR A 177 3.54 -7.11 1.76
C TYR A 177 3.01 -8.09 0.70
N GLY A 178 3.88 -8.58 -0.17
CA GLY A 178 3.50 -9.56 -1.20
C GLY A 178 4.35 -9.47 -2.48
N PRO A 179 3.95 -10.17 -3.55
CA PRO A 179 4.49 -10.01 -4.89
C PRO A 179 4.47 -8.57 -5.37
N TYR A 180 5.37 -8.23 -6.26
CA TYR A 180 5.48 -6.88 -6.84
C TYR A 180 5.86 -5.77 -5.83
N ASP A 181 6.33 -6.11 -4.63
CA ASP A 181 6.88 -5.13 -3.69
C ASP A 181 8.27 -4.63 -4.15
N ASN A 182 8.80 -3.62 -3.46
CA ASN A 182 10.16 -3.15 -3.63
C ASN A 182 11.11 -4.00 -2.78
N PHE A 183 12.04 -4.73 -3.41
CA PHE A 183 13.03 -5.57 -2.76
C PHE A 183 14.44 -4.94 -2.71
N ASP A 184 14.62 -3.68 -3.13
CA ASP A 184 15.89 -2.96 -2.99
C ASP A 184 16.21 -2.74 -1.50
N PRO A 185 17.28 -3.35 -0.94
CA PRO A 185 17.57 -3.28 0.49
C PRO A 185 17.76 -1.85 1.02
N SER A 186 18.09 -0.90 0.15
CA SER A 186 18.32 0.51 0.53
C SER A 186 17.01 1.28 0.78
N THR A 187 15.90 0.83 0.19
CA THR A 187 14.61 1.54 0.23
C THR A 187 13.42 0.66 0.63
N ALA A 188 13.60 -0.67 0.63
CA ALA A 188 12.55 -1.63 0.90
C ALA A 188 12.01 -1.57 2.34
N MET A 189 10.74 -1.92 2.48
CA MET A 189 10.12 -2.18 3.79
C MET A 189 10.65 -3.49 4.40
N VAL A 190 10.29 -3.76 5.66
CA VAL A 190 10.89 -4.83 6.48
C VAL A 190 10.83 -6.22 5.83
N ILE A 191 9.65 -6.68 5.36
CA ILE A 191 9.51 -8.04 4.79
C ILE A 191 10.34 -8.21 3.50
N PRO A 192 10.18 -7.38 2.46
CA PRO A 192 10.97 -7.54 1.23
C PRO A 192 12.47 -7.33 1.45
N SER A 193 12.87 -6.44 2.36
CA SER A 193 14.28 -6.26 2.74
C SER A 193 14.85 -7.51 3.40
N LEU A 194 14.14 -8.10 4.37
CA LEU A 194 14.58 -9.32 5.05
C LEU A 194 14.65 -10.52 4.09
N ILE A 195 13.67 -10.67 3.18
CA ILE A 195 13.70 -11.72 2.16
C ILE A 195 14.93 -11.58 1.26
N ASN A 196 15.17 -10.38 0.72
CA ASN A 196 16.35 -10.14 -0.12
C ASN A 196 17.65 -10.45 0.63
N ARG A 197 17.79 -9.94 1.86
CA ARG A 197 18.99 -10.13 2.68
C ARG A 197 19.19 -11.59 3.08
N ALA A 198 18.13 -12.32 3.45
CA ALA A 198 18.20 -13.75 3.77
C ALA A 198 18.61 -14.60 2.57
N LEU A 199 18.12 -14.28 1.36
CA LEU A 199 18.53 -14.95 0.13
C LEU A 199 20.00 -14.70 -0.23
N ASN A 200 20.54 -13.54 0.10
CA ASN A 200 21.89 -13.13 -0.29
C ASN A 200 22.96 -13.26 0.83
N CYS A 201 22.57 -13.50 2.09
CA CYS A 201 23.56 -13.74 3.17
C CYS A 201 24.24 -15.10 2.99
N ASN A 202 25.45 -15.25 3.49
CA ASN A 202 26.16 -16.54 3.48
C ASN A 202 25.62 -17.49 4.59
N LYS A 203 25.76 -17.10 5.86
CA LYS A 203 25.35 -17.90 7.02
C LYS A 203 24.56 -17.09 8.06
N GLU A 204 24.75 -15.78 8.09
CA GLU A 204 24.20 -14.90 9.11
C GLU A 204 23.30 -13.83 8.52
N LEU A 205 22.10 -13.70 9.11
CA LEU A 205 21.15 -12.61 8.83
C LEU A 205 21.15 -11.65 10.03
N VAL A 206 21.82 -10.52 9.88
CA VAL A 206 21.79 -9.48 10.92
C VAL A 206 20.47 -8.73 10.86
N VAL A 207 19.74 -8.66 11.98
CA VAL A 207 18.44 -7.96 12.10
C VAL A 207 18.55 -6.88 13.17
N TRP A 208 18.04 -5.69 12.88
CA TRP A 208 18.09 -4.57 13.80
C TRP A 208 17.15 -4.75 15.00
N GLY A 209 17.62 -4.33 16.18
CA GLY A 209 16.88 -4.42 17.42
C GLY A 209 16.95 -5.81 18.06
N ASN A 210 15.99 -6.12 18.92
CA ASN A 210 15.88 -7.39 19.66
C ASN A 210 14.72 -8.28 19.18
N GLY A 211 14.02 -7.88 18.13
CA GLY A 211 12.89 -8.62 17.58
C GLY A 211 11.57 -8.50 18.34
N SER A 212 11.48 -7.73 19.43
CA SER A 212 10.28 -7.64 20.27
C SER A 212 9.18 -6.75 19.71
N ALA A 213 9.49 -5.87 18.76
CA ALA A 213 8.49 -4.97 18.17
C ALA A 213 7.38 -5.75 17.44
N ILE A 214 6.13 -5.38 17.69
CA ILE A 214 4.94 -6.05 17.14
C ILE A 214 4.35 -5.20 16.01
N ARG A 215 4.03 -5.83 14.89
CA ARG A 215 3.45 -5.19 13.72
C ARG A 215 2.29 -6.00 13.17
N ASP A 216 1.29 -5.29 12.65
CA ASP A 216 0.23 -5.87 11.83
C ASP A 216 0.69 -5.88 10.36
N PHE A 217 0.70 -7.07 9.76
CA PHE A 217 1.01 -7.28 8.35
C PHE A 217 -0.20 -7.84 7.62
N ILE A 218 -0.44 -7.35 6.42
CA ILE A 218 -1.53 -7.82 5.56
C ILE A 218 -1.01 -8.12 4.15
N TYR A 219 -1.45 -9.22 3.57
CA TYR A 219 -1.08 -9.62 2.22
C TYR A 219 -1.78 -8.74 1.18
N SER A 220 -1.09 -8.38 0.10
CA SER A 220 -1.57 -7.43 -0.90
C SER A 220 -2.89 -7.80 -1.55
N GLU A 221 -3.16 -9.09 -1.77
CA GLU A 221 -4.43 -9.57 -2.32
C GLU A 221 -5.60 -9.41 -1.33
N ASP A 222 -5.36 -9.56 -0.02
CA ASP A 222 -6.36 -9.27 1.01
C ASP A 222 -6.73 -7.79 1.03
N VAL A 223 -5.74 -6.90 0.90
CA VAL A 223 -6.00 -5.46 0.78
C VAL A 223 -6.86 -5.18 -0.44
N ALA A 224 -6.54 -5.78 -1.60
CA ALA A 224 -7.29 -5.60 -2.83
C ALA A 224 -8.75 -6.10 -2.69
N ARG A 225 -8.99 -7.25 -2.04
CA ARG A 225 -10.33 -7.73 -1.70
C ARG A 225 -11.09 -6.76 -0.80
N GLY A 226 -10.42 -6.23 0.22
CA GLY A 226 -10.98 -5.22 1.11
C GLY A 226 -11.39 -3.94 0.37
N MET A 227 -10.54 -3.44 -0.53
CA MET A 227 -10.83 -2.28 -1.37
C MET A 227 -12.08 -2.49 -2.24
N ILE A 228 -12.17 -3.63 -2.92
CA ILE A 228 -13.33 -4.00 -3.74
C ILE A 228 -14.59 -4.04 -2.87
N LYS A 229 -14.51 -4.65 -1.69
CA LYS A 229 -15.64 -4.76 -0.77
C LYS A 229 -16.12 -3.40 -0.29
N VAL A 230 -15.22 -2.53 0.14
CA VAL A 230 -15.53 -1.17 0.60
C VAL A 230 -16.26 -0.35 -0.47
N VAL A 231 -15.84 -0.47 -1.74
CA VAL A 231 -16.51 0.20 -2.87
C VAL A 231 -17.88 -0.43 -3.16
N LYS A 232 -18.00 -1.74 -3.15
CA LYS A 232 -19.26 -2.44 -3.38
C LYS A 232 -20.33 -2.07 -2.34
N GLU A 233 -19.92 -1.98 -1.09
CA GLU A 233 -20.79 -1.60 0.05
C GLU A 233 -20.97 -0.07 0.18
N LYS A 234 -20.33 0.73 -0.69
CA LYS A 234 -20.39 2.20 -0.70
C LYS A 234 -20.10 2.82 0.66
N ILE A 235 -19.07 2.33 1.32
CA ILE A 235 -18.68 2.79 2.65
C ILE A 235 -18.08 4.21 2.56
N GLN A 236 -18.64 5.16 3.29
CA GLN A 236 -18.26 6.58 3.26
C GLN A 236 -17.37 7.02 4.43
N TYR A 237 -17.12 6.13 5.38
CA TYR A 237 -16.20 6.38 6.51
C TYR A 237 -14.89 5.61 6.31
N PRO A 238 -13.77 6.08 6.88
CA PRO A 238 -12.49 5.38 6.75
C PRO A 238 -12.53 3.96 7.32
N ILE A 239 -11.89 3.02 6.62
CA ILE A 239 -11.78 1.61 7.00
C ILE A 239 -10.32 1.22 7.12
N ASN A 240 -9.95 0.68 8.27
CA ASN A 240 -8.67 0.00 8.46
C ASN A 240 -8.67 -1.36 7.76
N LEU A 241 -7.72 -1.56 6.85
CA LEU A 241 -7.46 -2.85 6.23
C LEU A 241 -6.17 -3.44 6.82
N GLY A 242 -6.33 -4.25 7.83
CA GLY A 242 -5.26 -4.97 8.54
C GLY A 242 -5.66 -6.41 8.81
N SER A 243 -4.72 -7.20 9.32
CA SER A 243 -5.04 -8.53 9.84
C SER A 243 -5.73 -8.46 11.20
N GLY A 244 -5.55 -7.36 11.93
CA GLY A 244 -5.96 -7.21 13.33
C GLY A 244 -5.12 -8.06 14.30
N ASN A 245 -4.14 -8.79 13.79
CA ASN A 245 -3.25 -9.65 14.55
C ASN A 245 -1.81 -9.12 14.47
N GLY A 246 -1.22 -8.87 15.62
CA GLY A 246 0.20 -8.50 15.71
C GLY A 246 1.10 -9.73 15.66
N ILE A 247 2.23 -9.60 14.93
CA ILE A 247 3.32 -10.57 14.97
C ILE A 247 4.60 -9.85 15.39
N SER A 248 5.42 -10.48 16.23
CA SER A 248 6.73 -9.93 16.60
C SER A 248 7.70 -9.98 15.38
N ILE A 249 8.64 -9.05 15.33
CA ILE A 249 9.69 -9.10 14.30
C ILE A 249 10.52 -10.38 14.43
N LYS A 250 10.66 -10.94 15.64
CA LYS A 250 11.33 -12.23 15.84
C LYS A 250 10.61 -13.36 15.11
N GLU A 251 9.32 -13.54 15.36
CA GLU A 251 8.49 -14.56 14.68
C GLU A 251 8.44 -14.34 13.16
N LEU A 252 8.40 -13.08 12.72
CA LEU A 252 8.45 -12.73 11.29
C LEU A 252 9.74 -13.22 10.64
N VAL A 253 10.90 -12.95 11.27
CA VAL A 253 12.22 -13.35 10.74
C VAL A 253 12.35 -14.87 10.72
N GLU A 254 11.90 -15.56 11.77
CA GLU A 254 11.88 -17.01 11.85
C GLU A 254 11.04 -17.61 10.71
N ASN A 255 9.86 -17.06 10.46
CA ASN A 255 9.01 -17.47 9.32
C ASN A 255 9.69 -17.22 7.97
N ILE A 256 10.37 -16.09 7.77
CA ILE A 256 11.09 -15.82 6.53
C ILE A 256 12.22 -16.85 6.34
N VAL A 257 13.06 -17.05 7.35
CA VAL A 257 14.20 -17.98 7.28
C VAL A 257 13.76 -19.42 7.00
N LYS A 258 12.63 -19.86 7.58
CA LYS A 258 12.02 -21.18 7.34
C LYS A 258 11.77 -21.47 5.86
N PHE A 259 11.40 -20.47 5.06
CA PHE A 259 11.06 -20.61 3.65
C PHE A 259 12.20 -20.28 2.68
N ILE A 260 13.38 -19.86 3.17
CA ILE A 260 14.56 -19.67 2.31
C ILE A 260 15.09 -21.03 1.86
N PRO A 261 15.15 -21.31 0.56
CA PRO A 261 15.55 -22.62 0.08
C PRO A 261 17.05 -22.87 0.27
N ASN A 262 17.40 -24.14 0.60
CA ASN A 262 18.78 -24.66 0.60
C ASN A 262 19.80 -23.90 1.47
N LYS A 263 19.34 -23.23 2.55
CA LYS A 263 20.21 -22.48 3.45
C LYS A 263 19.87 -22.72 4.92
N LYS A 264 20.90 -22.93 5.74
CA LYS A 264 20.80 -22.81 7.20
C LYS A 264 21.31 -21.43 7.59
N ILE A 265 20.40 -20.56 8.04
CA ILE A 265 20.68 -19.16 8.37
C ILE A 265 20.65 -18.98 9.88
N ASN A 266 21.71 -18.40 10.44
CA ASN A 266 21.76 -17.95 11.82
C ASN A 266 21.24 -16.50 11.90
N ILE A 267 20.29 -16.24 12.81
CA ILE A 267 19.73 -14.89 13.04
C ILE A 267 20.58 -14.20 14.09
N VAL A 268 21.15 -13.04 13.75
CA VAL A 268 21.96 -12.20 14.64
C VAL A 268 21.23 -10.89 14.89
N TRP A 269 20.96 -10.57 16.16
CA TRP A 269 20.25 -9.35 16.55
C TRP A 269 21.24 -8.22 16.84
N ASP A 270 21.14 -7.11 16.10
CA ASP A 270 21.90 -5.89 16.35
C ASP A 270 21.09 -4.92 17.23
N VAL A 271 21.24 -5.09 18.55
CA VAL A 271 20.54 -4.29 19.57
C VAL A 271 21.02 -2.85 19.66
N THR A 272 22.09 -2.46 18.94
CA THR A 272 22.58 -1.08 18.88
C THR A 272 21.71 -0.20 17.95
N LYS A 273 20.88 -0.82 17.12
CA LYS A 273 20.01 -0.15 16.15
C LYS A 273 18.61 0.06 16.74
N PRO A 274 17.93 1.17 16.34
CA PRO A 274 16.60 1.50 16.83
C PRO A 274 15.55 0.46 16.41
N THR A 275 14.57 0.21 17.28
CA THR A 275 13.48 -0.75 17.07
C THR A 275 12.18 -0.10 16.55
N GLY A 276 12.07 1.22 16.60
CA GLY A 276 10.83 1.95 16.32
C GLY A 276 9.76 1.76 17.40
N ASP A 277 8.49 1.98 17.05
CA ASP A 277 7.36 1.84 17.98
C ASP A 277 7.22 0.41 18.49
N LYS A 278 6.83 0.24 19.78
CA LYS A 278 6.74 -1.09 20.42
C LYS A 278 5.65 -1.96 19.78
N ILE A 279 4.46 -1.43 19.62
CA ILE A 279 3.29 -2.13 19.05
C ILE A 279 2.62 -1.23 18.01
N ARG A 280 2.13 -1.81 16.93
CA ARG A 280 1.32 -1.13 15.89
C ARG A 280 0.37 -2.15 15.29
N ILE A 281 -0.88 -2.18 15.78
CA ILE A 281 -1.93 -3.09 15.32
C ILE A 281 -3.15 -2.26 14.87
N MET A 282 -3.77 -2.66 13.77
CA MET A 282 -4.99 -2.00 13.29
C MET A 282 -6.22 -2.54 14.04
N ASP A 283 -7.08 -1.67 14.53
CA ASP A 283 -8.45 -2.07 14.87
C ASP A 283 -9.21 -2.36 13.58
N THR A 284 -9.61 -3.59 13.38
CA THR A 284 -10.32 -4.05 12.18
C THR A 284 -11.81 -4.25 12.39
N THR A 285 -12.36 -3.78 13.51
CA THR A 285 -13.77 -3.99 13.88
C THR A 285 -14.73 -3.48 12.79
N LYS A 286 -14.44 -2.30 12.21
CA LYS A 286 -15.29 -1.76 11.13
C LYS A 286 -15.20 -2.57 9.84
N ALA A 287 -14.00 -3.05 9.50
CA ALA A 287 -13.81 -3.94 8.35
C ALA A 287 -14.54 -5.27 8.53
N GLN A 288 -14.49 -5.86 9.73
CA GLN A 288 -15.20 -7.09 10.05
C GLN A 288 -16.73 -6.91 9.97
N LYS A 289 -17.27 -5.77 10.42
CA LYS A 289 -18.71 -5.46 10.33
C LYS A 289 -19.23 -5.44 8.88
N ILE A 290 -18.42 -5.04 7.93
CA ILE A 290 -18.77 -5.13 6.51
C ILE A 290 -18.44 -6.50 5.91
N GLY A 291 -18.06 -7.49 6.72
CA GLY A 291 -17.73 -8.85 6.31
C GLY A 291 -16.38 -9.00 5.63
N PHE A 292 -15.41 -8.10 5.89
CA PHE A 292 -14.04 -8.28 5.45
C PHE A 292 -13.30 -9.21 6.41
N LYS A 293 -12.53 -10.15 5.84
CA LYS A 293 -11.60 -11.04 6.56
C LYS A 293 -10.35 -11.26 5.73
N CYS A 294 -9.20 -11.32 6.39
CA CYS A 294 -7.97 -11.78 5.75
C CYS A 294 -8.06 -13.28 5.47
N GLU A 295 -7.73 -13.69 4.25
CA GLU A 295 -7.75 -15.09 3.82
C GLU A 295 -6.35 -15.70 3.75
N VAL A 296 -5.32 -14.85 3.65
CA VAL A 296 -3.93 -15.29 3.52
C VAL A 296 -3.23 -15.16 4.86
N SER A 297 -2.82 -16.29 5.45
CA SER A 297 -2.00 -16.28 6.66
C SER A 297 -0.63 -15.66 6.39
N ILE A 298 0.01 -15.11 7.43
CA ILE A 298 1.35 -14.51 7.31
C ILE A 298 2.36 -15.52 6.73
N GLU A 299 2.31 -16.75 7.17
CA GLU A 299 3.18 -17.84 6.72
C GLU A 299 3.03 -18.13 5.23
N ASN A 300 1.79 -18.31 4.76
CA ASN A 300 1.48 -18.53 3.33
C ASN A 300 1.83 -17.31 2.47
N GLY A 301 1.58 -16.11 2.96
CA GLY A 301 1.92 -14.88 2.26
C GLY A 301 3.43 -14.71 2.10
N ILE A 302 4.23 -15.00 3.14
CA ILE A 302 5.70 -14.97 3.07
C ILE A 302 6.19 -16.00 2.06
N LYS A 303 5.70 -17.24 2.11
CA LYS A 303 6.06 -18.30 1.16
C LYS A 303 5.80 -17.85 -0.29
N LYS A 304 4.58 -17.40 -0.60
CA LYS A 304 4.20 -16.88 -1.93
C LYS A 304 5.08 -15.71 -2.37
N THR A 305 5.44 -14.81 -1.45
CA THR A 305 6.29 -13.66 -1.73
C THR A 305 7.70 -14.07 -2.09
N ILE A 306 8.29 -15.02 -1.35
CA ILE A 306 9.62 -15.57 -1.63
C ILE A 306 9.63 -16.30 -2.99
N GLU A 307 8.65 -17.17 -3.25
CA GLU A 307 8.52 -17.91 -4.51
C GLU A 307 8.41 -16.97 -5.71
N TRP A 308 7.62 -15.89 -5.56
CA TRP A 308 7.49 -14.88 -6.60
C TRP A 308 8.82 -14.14 -6.82
N TYR A 309 9.48 -13.70 -5.75
CA TYR A 309 10.74 -12.94 -5.85
C TYR A 309 11.85 -13.76 -6.50
N LEU A 310 11.95 -15.05 -6.18
CA LEU A 310 12.94 -15.95 -6.81
C LEU A 310 12.77 -16.05 -8.34
N LYS A 311 11.53 -16.01 -8.82
CA LYS A 311 11.20 -16.06 -10.24
C LYS A 311 11.31 -14.70 -10.96
N ASN A 312 11.27 -13.60 -10.19
CA ASN A 312 11.08 -12.25 -10.73
C ASN A 312 12.12 -11.23 -10.22
N LYS A 313 13.35 -11.65 -9.91
CA LYS A 313 14.41 -10.75 -9.39
C LYS A 313 14.59 -9.50 -10.26
N ASN A 314 14.66 -9.66 -11.57
CA ASN A 314 14.87 -8.57 -12.51
C ASN A 314 13.66 -7.62 -12.64
N TYR A 315 12.47 -8.01 -12.16
CA TYR A 315 11.30 -7.16 -12.20
C TYR A 315 11.46 -5.95 -11.25
N SER A 316 11.97 -6.19 -10.05
CA SER A 316 12.19 -5.12 -9.05
C SER A 316 13.21 -4.08 -9.52
N GLU A 317 14.20 -4.46 -10.33
CA GLU A 317 15.22 -3.56 -10.87
C GLU A 317 14.68 -2.60 -11.94
N LYS A 318 13.60 -2.97 -12.60
CA LYS A 318 12.97 -2.19 -13.68
C LYS A 318 11.90 -1.22 -13.20
N LYS A 319 11.53 -1.26 -11.90
CA LYS A 319 10.56 -0.32 -11.32
C LYS A 319 11.14 1.08 -11.16
N TYR A 320 10.28 2.08 -11.35
CA TYR A 320 10.63 3.46 -11.00
C TYR A 320 10.94 3.57 -9.51
N ASN A 321 12.10 4.15 -9.22
CA ASN A 321 12.50 4.42 -7.84
C ASN A 321 12.57 5.93 -7.62
N SER A 322 11.58 6.47 -6.89
CA SER A 322 11.48 7.90 -6.58
C SER A 322 12.71 8.47 -5.85
N PHE A 323 13.60 7.61 -5.34
CA PHE A 323 14.80 8.02 -4.59
C PHE A 323 16.09 7.93 -5.41
N LYS A 324 16.03 7.42 -6.63
CA LYS A 324 17.14 7.33 -7.59
C LYS A 324 17.00 8.32 -8.76
N ALA A 325 15.92 9.09 -8.77
CA ALA A 325 15.64 10.09 -9.81
C ALA A 325 16.20 11.45 -9.45
#